data_8ffafe3b5752caa57fc1e58ca7812c03
#
_entry.id   8ffafe3b5752caa57fc1e58ca7812c03
#
_cell.length_a   1.000
_cell.length_b   1.000
_cell.length_c   1.000
_cell.angle_alpha   90.00
_cell.angle_beta   90.00
_cell.angle_gamma   90.00
#
_symmetry.space_group_name_H-M   'P 1'
#
loop_
_entity.id
_entity.type
_entity.pdbx_description
1 polymer ?
#
loop_
_entity_poly.entity_id
_entity_poly.type
_entity_poly.pdbx_seq_one_letter_code
_entity_poly.pdbx_strand_id
1 'polypeptide(L)'
;MRSLSVVPTIPGIPIDLSTIDYLEAYQYDTAFMHASRSNKHWLLQLTVHFSQNSLIRAFNQIGAKSVNVLPVEMVNFVKYVDAFCETLRRHCEGENTIIFPRLSAFLPLDGKDNKALIACLERMEQWVREAVQLPEKADSIELIAAMEVMAPVLRANMHEQVKHMSPSALQSVLSGPELRALVNEDIAWIAQNSRMEYFLPFLVLHHDRRTNEAWPGLPDEANNALPELVAANSECWDYAPFNLSGQPQH
;
A
#
# COMPACT_ATOMS: atom_id res chain seq x y z
N MET A 1 -31.16 -28.29 -7.01
CA MET A 1 -30.10 -28.08 -8.00
C MET A 1 -29.96 -26.57 -8.18
N ARG A 2 -28.94 -25.93 -7.58
CA ARG A 2 -28.66 -24.52 -7.80
C ARG A 2 -27.71 -24.43 -8.98
N SER A 3 -28.12 -23.72 -10.01
CA SER A 3 -27.32 -23.38 -11.18
C SER A 3 -26.09 -22.61 -10.72
N LEU A 4 -24.91 -23.17 -10.94
CA LEU A 4 -23.66 -22.43 -10.86
C LEU A 4 -23.66 -21.44 -12.03
N SER A 5 -23.82 -20.15 -11.71
CA SER A 5 -23.59 -19.09 -12.68
C SER A 5 -22.13 -19.15 -13.10
N VAL A 6 -21.91 -19.48 -14.36
CA VAL A 6 -20.59 -19.40 -14.99
C VAL A 6 -20.21 -17.92 -15.00
N VAL A 7 -19.25 -17.55 -14.18
CA VAL A 7 -18.60 -16.24 -14.27
C VAL A 7 -17.93 -16.18 -15.64
N PRO A 8 -18.21 -15.17 -16.48
CA PRO A 8 -17.54 -15.05 -17.77
C PRO A 8 -16.05 -14.84 -17.52
N THR A 9 -15.25 -15.84 -17.84
CA THR A 9 -13.81 -15.72 -17.94
C THR A 9 -13.51 -14.78 -19.10
N ILE A 10 -13.01 -13.59 -18.83
CA ILE A 10 -12.40 -12.74 -19.86
C ILE A 10 -11.21 -13.55 -20.41
N PRO A 11 -11.18 -13.87 -21.72
CA PRO A 11 -10.08 -14.64 -22.26
C PRO A 11 -8.83 -13.75 -22.24
N GLY A 12 -7.89 -14.14 -21.40
CA GLY A 12 -6.54 -13.77 -21.68
C GLY A 12 -5.70 -13.20 -20.58
N ILE A 13 -6.06 -13.09 -19.30
CA ILE A 13 -5.02 -12.86 -18.28
C ILE A 13 -5.54 -13.23 -16.88
N PRO A 14 -5.06 -14.33 -16.29
CA PRO A 14 -5.13 -14.45 -14.85
C PRO A 14 -4.13 -13.44 -14.28
N ILE A 15 -4.61 -12.36 -13.66
CA ILE A 15 -3.78 -11.68 -12.66
C ILE A 15 -3.47 -12.79 -11.65
N ASP A 16 -2.22 -13.25 -11.65
CA ASP A 16 -1.81 -14.27 -10.69
C ASP A 16 -1.67 -13.59 -9.33
N LEU A 17 -2.81 -13.41 -8.67
CA LEU A 17 -2.92 -12.83 -7.34
C LEU A 17 -2.14 -13.67 -6.32
N SER A 18 -1.91 -14.97 -6.60
CA SER A 18 -1.12 -15.85 -5.73
C SER A 18 0.34 -15.40 -5.62
N THR A 19 0.88 -14.72 -6.62
CA THR A 19 2.24 -14.17 -6.57
C THR A 19 2.36 -12.89 -5.75
N ILE A 20 1.24 -12.21 -5.45
CA ILE A 20 1.20 -11.04 -4.58
C ILE A 20 1.03 -11.49 -3.11
N ASP A 21 0.29 -12.56 -2.85
CA ASP A 21 0.25 -13.24 -1.55
C ASP A 21 1.64 -13.71 -1.08
N TYR A 22 2.60 -13.86 -1.99
CA TYR A 22 3.98 -14.20 -1.64
C TYR A 22 4.69 -13.11 -0.81
N LEU A 23 4.26 -11.86 -0.90
CA LEU A 23 4.78 -10.79 -0.04
C LEU A 23 4.12 -10.80 1.35
N GLU A 24 2.91 -11.33 1.49
CA GLU A 24 2.31 -11.66 2.80
C GLU A 24 3.03 -12.83 3.48
N ALA A 25 3.58 -13.78 2.73
CA ALA A 25 4.38 -14.89 3.28
C ALA A 25 5.76 -14.45 3.81
N TYR A 26 6.23 -13.26 3.48
CA TYR A 26 7.28 -12.54 4.22
C TYR A 26 6.74 -11.93 5.52
N GLN A 27 5.65 -12.48 6.06
CA GLN A 27 5.29 -12.28 7.45
C GLN A 27 6.47 -12.82 8.26
N TYR A 28 7.18 -11.89 8.84
CA TYR A 28 8.27 -12.22 9.74
C TYR A 28 7.84 -13.32 10.67
N ASP A 29 8.65 -14.36 10.72
CA ASP A 29 8.60 -15.37 11.76
C ASP A 29 8.34 -14.66 13.10
N THR A 30 7.18 -14.92 13.69
CA THR A 30 6.76 -14.32 14.95
C THR A 30 7.81 -14.55 16.06
N ALA A 31 8.66 -15.57 15.93
CA ALA A 31 9.82 -15.79 16.78
C ALA A 31 10.87 -14.69 16.65
N PHE A 32 11.08 -14.12 15.48
CA PHE A 32 11.98 -12.97 15.27
C PHE A 32 11.42 -11.68 15.89
N MET A 33 10.11 -11.50 15.85
CA MET A 33 9.42 -10.38 16.51
C MET A 33 9.57 -10.41 18.04
N HIS A 34 9.56 -11.58 18.65
CA HIS A 34 9.76 -11.75 20.11
C HIS A 34 11.22 -11.55 20.54
N ALA A 35 12.19 -11.96 19.73
CA ALA A 35 13.61 -11.76 20.02
C ALA A 35 14.07 -10.32 19.81
N SER A 36 13.37 -9.54 19.00
CA SER A 36 13.81 -8.21 18.54
C SER A 36 13.27 -7.04 19.36
N ARG A 37 12.45 -7.25 20.41
CA ARG A 37 11.94 -6.15 21.26
C ARG A 37 13.04 -5.31 21.92
N SER A 38 14.27 -5.79 22.00
CA SER A 38 15.44 -5.05 22.49
C SER A 38 16.23 -4.35 21.39
N ASN A 39 15.97 -4.61 20.11
CA ASN A 39 16.79 -4.09 19.01
C ASN A 39 16.04 -3.00 18.23
N LYS A 40 16.48 -1.75 18.41
CA LYS A 40 15.81 -0.53 17.92
C LYS A 40 15.86 -0.34 16.39
N HIS A 41 16.59 -1.18 15.66
CA HIS A 41 16.76 -1.09 14.19
C HIS A 41 15.61 -1.71 13.41
N TRP A 42 14.74 -2.45 14.07
CA TRP A 42 13.53 -3.03 13.46
C TRP A 42 12.50 -1.96 13.04
N LEU A 43 12.59 -0.71 13.55
CA LEU A 43 11.56 0.30 13.36
C LEU A 43 11.39 0.72 11.88
N LEU A 44 12.48 1.01 11.15
CA LEU A 44 12.38 1.37 9.72
C LEU A 44 11.86 0.20 8.91
N GLN A 45 12.40 -0.99 9.14
CA GLN A 45 11.96 -2.16 8.43
C GLN A 45 10.47 -2.42 8.66
N LEU A 46 9.98 -2.33 9.89
CA LEU A 46 8.55 -2.46 10.19
C LEU A 46 7.72 -1.39 9.46
N THR A 47 8.15 -0.13 9.51
CA THR A 47 7.39 0.95 8.87
C THR A 47 7.32 0.75 7.35
N VAL A 48 8.43 0.44 6.69
CA VAL A 48 8.48 0.15 5.25
C VAL A 48 7.64 -1.10 4.91
N HIS A 49 7.79 -2.20 5.66
CA HIS A 49 7.06 -3.44 5.35
C HIS A 49 5.56 -3.33 5.57
N PHE A 50 5.10 -2.70 6.66
CA PHE A 50 3.66 -2.58 6.90
C PHE A 50 3.01 -1.63 5.90
N SER A 51 3.68 -0.56 5.49
CA SER A 51 3.17 0.29 4.42
C SER A 51 3.12 -0.44 3.09
N GLN A 52 4.15 -1.22 2.74
CA GLN A 52 4.17 -2.06 1.53
C GLN A 52 3.05 -3.10 1.55
N ASN A 53 2.86 -3.81 2.66
CA ASN A 53 1.77 -4.79 2.79
C ASN A 53 0.39 -4.14 2.66
N SER A 54 0.19 -2.94 3.20
CA SER A 54 -1.06 -2.19 3.04
C SER A 54 -1.29 -1.81 1.58
N LEU A 55 -0.26 -1.36 0.87
CA LEU A 55 -0.32 -1.06 -0.56
C LEU A 55 -0.63 -2.31 -1.41
N ILE A 56 0.00 -3.45 -1.10
CA ILE A 56 -0.25 -4.71 -1.81
C ILE A 56 -1.69 -5.18 -1.59
N ARG A 57 -2.21 -5.10 -0.35
CA ARG A 57 -3.61 -5.46 -0.06
C ARG A 57 -4.59 -4.58 -0.81
N ALA A 58 -4.33 -3.26 -0.85
CA ALA A 58 -5.16 -2.34 -1.61
C ALA A 58 -5.12 -2.66 -3.11
N PHE A 59 -3.93 -2.91 -3.66
CA PHE A 59 -3.78 -3.32 -5.06
C PHE A 59 -4.59 -4.58 -5.39
N ASN A 60 -4.51 -5.60 -4.52
CA ASN A 60 -5.26 -6.84 -4.67
C ASN A 60 -6.78 -6.61 -4.59
N GLN A 61 -7.23 -5.77 -3.66
CA GLN A 61 -8.64 -5.43 -3.54
C GLN A 61 -9.16 -4.69 -4.79
N ILE A 62 -8.39 -3.76 -5.34
CA ILE A 62 -8.74 -3.09 -6.59
C ILE A 62 -8.93 -4.14 -7.70
N GLY A 63 -7.97 -5.05 -7.88
CA GLY A 63 -8.08 -6.12 -8.89
C GLY A 63 -9.28 -7.03 -8.68
N ALA A 64 -9.52 -7.48 -7.46
CA ALA A 64 -10.63 -8.38 -7.13
C ALA A 64 -12.01 -7.71 -7.31
N LYS A 65 -12.12 -6.43 -6.99
CA LYS A 65 -13.39 -5.68 -7.05
C LYS A 65 -13.69 -5.13 -8.44
N SER A 66 -12.68 -4.72 -9.21
CA SER A 66 -12.83 -4.06 -10.52
C SER A 66 -13.72 -4.82 -11.51
N VAL A 67 -13.72 -6.15 -11.45
CA VAL A 67 -14.51 -7.00 -12.35
C VAL A 67 -16.03 -7.02 -12.04
N ASN A 68 -16.42 -6.54 -10.85
CA ASN A 68 -17.80 -6.64 -10.36
C ASN A 68 -18.40 -5.30 -9.91
N VAL A 69 -17.70 -4.18 -10.11
CA VAL A 69 -18.21 -2.85 -9.73
C VAL A 69 -19.46 -2.52 -10.53
N LEU A 70 -20.54 -2.21 -9.84
CA LEU A 70 -21.76 -1.76 -10.48
C LEU A 70 -21.64 -0.28 -10.91
N PRO A 71 -22.32 0.15 -11.99
CA PRO A 71 -22.25 1.55 -12.44
C PRO A 71 -22.60 2.57 -11.34
N VAL A 72 -23.53 2.24 -10.45
CA VAL A 72 -23.94 3.10 -9.32
C VAL A 72 -22.85 3.24 -8.24
N GLU A 73 -21.95 2.28 -8.16
CA GLU A 73 -20.85 2.23 -7.18
C GLU A 73 -19.55 2.83 -7.73
N MET A 74 -19.48 3.08 -9.05
CA MET A 74 -18.24 3.47 -9.74
C MET A 74 -17.60 4.71 -9.12
N VAL A 75 -18.39 5.71 -8.72
CA VAL A 75 -17.87 6.95 -8.10
C VAL A 75 -17.05 6.63 -6.85
N ASN A 76 -17.53 5.74 -5.99
CA ASN A 76 -16.86 5.38 -4.74
C ASN A 76 -15.67 4.45 -4.99
N PHE A 77 -15.77 3.56 -5.97
CA PHE A 77 -14.65 2.76 -6.41
C PHE A 77 -13.51 3.61 -6.98
N VAL A 78 -13.81 4.61 -7.80
CA VAL A 78 -12.80 5.55 -8.33
C VAL A 78 -12.10 6.30 -7.20
N LYS A 79 -12.83 6.76 -6.17
CA LYS A 79 -12.20 7.38 -4.97
C LYS A 79 -11.26 6.41 -4.25
N TYR A 80 -11.63 5.14 -4.17
CA TYR A 80 -10.78 4.11 -3.56
C TYR A 80 -9.50 3.88 -4.36
N VAL A 81 -9.58 3.79 -5.69
CA VAL A 81 -8.41 3.68 -6.57
C VAL A 81 -7.55 4.94 -6.48
N ASP A 82 -8.16 6.13 -6.41
CA ASP A 82 -7.44 7.41 -6.24
C ASP A 82 -6.66 7.46 -4.92
N ALA A 83 -7.28 7.01 -3.81
CA ALA A 83 -6.62 6.92 -2.51
C ALA A 83 -5.40 5.97 -2.54
N PHE A 84 -5.51 4.85 -3.25
CA PHE A 84 -4.38 3.95 -3.48
C PHE A 84 -3.27 4.62 -4.30
N CYS A 85 -3.62 5.24 -5.42
CA CYS A 85 -2.66 5.89 -6.31
C CYS A 85 -1.88 6.99 -5.58
N GLU A 86 -2.59 7.83 -4.82
CA GLU A 86 -1.96 8.88 -4.02
C GLU A 86 -1.03 8.29 -2.96
N THR A 87 -1.49 7.30 -2.20
CA THR A 87 -0.68 6.69 -1.14
C THR A 87 0.59 6.05 -1.70
N LEU A 88 0.49 5.30 -2.82
CA LEU A 88 1.65 4.70 -3.47
C LEU A 88 2.60 5.76 -4.02
N ARG A 89 2.09 6.84 -4.62
CA ARG A 89 2.91 7.95 -5.10
C ARG A 89 3.68 8.60 -3.96
N ARG A 90 3.03 8.93 -2.85
CA ARG A 90 3.68 9.57 -1.69
C ARG A 90 4.70 8.65 -1.05
N HIS A 91 4.42 7.36 -0.95
CA HIS A 91 5.39 6.36 -0.52
C HIS A 91 6.65 6.38 -1.40
N CYS A 92 6.51 6.28 -2.72
CA CYS A 92 7.63 6.31 -3.65
C CYS A 92 8.40 7.64 -3.62
N GLU A 93 7.72 8.76 -3.53
CA GLU A 93 8.33 10.09 -3.47
C GLU A 93 9.05 10.33 -2.14
N GLY A 94 8.50 9.87 -1.01
CA GLY A 94 9.14 9.91 0.31
C GLY A 94 10.44 9.11 0.31
N GLU A 95 10.41 7.88 -0.19
CA GLU A 95 11.60 7.06 -0.35
C GLU A 95 12.67 7.73 -1.23
N ASN A 96 12.27 8.27 -2.38
CA ASN A 96 13.19 8.94 -3.30
C ASN A 96 13.79 10.23 -2.71
N THR A 97 13.04 10.93 -1.85
CA THR A 97 13.42 12.23 -1.29
C THR A 97 14.19 12.11 0.02
N ILE A 98 13.79 11.16 0.86
CA ILE A 98 14.26 11.05 2.25
C ILE A 98 15.13 9.80 2.45
N ILE A 99 14.58 8.61 2.11
CA ILE A 99 15.18 7.32 2.48
C ILE A 99 16.41 7.01 1.61
N PHE A 100 16.22 6.95 0.29
CA PHE A 100 17.29 6.53 -0.62
C PHE A 100 18.51 7.45 -0.62
N PRO A 101 18.40 8.80 -0.60
CA PRO A 101 19.57 9.67 -0.54
C PRO A 101 20.44 9.46 0.72
N ARG A 102 19.83 9.09 1.84
CA ARG A 102 20.54 8.82 3.10
C ARG A 102 21.20 7.45 3.12
N LEU A 103 20.57 6.44 2.52
CA LEU A 103 21.04 5.06 2.57
C LEU A 103 21.97 4.70 1.41
N SER A 104 21.83 5.30 0.24
CA SER A 104 22.65 4.99 -0.95
C SER A 104 24.14 5.21 -0.77
N ALA A 105 24.54 6.09 0.16
CA ALA A 105 25.94 6.28 0.52
C ALA A 105 26.58 5.03 1.18
N PHE A 106 25.79 4.12 1.70
CA PHE A 106 26.22 2.99 2.53
C PHE A 106 25.72 1.62 2.04
N LEU A 107 24.58 1.60 1.37
CA LEU A 107 23.93 0.39 0.89
C LEU A 107 23.91 0.38 -0.65
N PRO A 108 23.93 -0.79 -1.30
CA PRO A 108 23.92 -0.91 -2.76
C PRO A 108 22.52 -0.57 -3.33
N LEU A 109 22.11 0.68 -3.13
CA LEU A 109 20.85 1.24 -3.63
C LEU A 109 21.04 2.05 -4.91
N ASP A 110 22.23 2.00 -5.53
CA ASP A 110 22.53 2.69 -6.78
C ASP A 110 21.54 2.27 -7.88
N GLY A 111 20.87 3.25 -8.49
CA GLY A 111 19.83 3.02 -9.48
C GLY A 111 18.53 2.43 -8.91
N LYS A 112 18.40 2.30 -7.60
CA LYS A 112 17.16 1.95 -6.92
C LYS A 112 16.37 3.24 -6.70
N ASP A 113 15.68 3.66 -7.71
CA ASP A 113 14.67 4.70 -7.62
C ASP A 113 13.31 4.11 -8.00
N ASN A 114 12.27 4.80 -7.61
CA ASN A 114 10.90 4.36 -7.88
C ASN A 114 10.41 4.78 -9.29
N LYS A 115 11.30 5.21 -10.21
CA LYS A 115 10.88 5.76 -11.51
C LYS A 115 10.04 4.81 -12.34
N ALA A 116 10.43 3.54 -12.42
CA ALA A 116 9.69 2.55 -13.18
C ALA A 116 8.29 2.31 -12.58
N LEU A 117 8.19 2.26 -11.26
CA LEU A 117 6.92 2.08 -10.56
C LEU A 117 6.03 3.33 -10.71
N ILE A 118 6.61 4.52 -10.57
CA ILE A 118 5.90 5.80 -10.78
C ILE A 118 5.38 5.89 -12.24
N ALA A 119 6.17 5.50 -13.22
CA ALA A 119 5.74 5.50 -14.63
C ALA A 119 4.57 4.51 -14.89
N CYS A 120 4.54 3.37 -14.22
CA CYS A 120 3.38 2.46 -14.28
C CYS A 120 2.17 3.05 -13.56
N LEU A 121 2.37 3.71 -12.41
CA LEU A 121 1.32 4.33 -11.62
C LEU A 121 0.60 5.43 -12.40
N GLU A 122 1.31 6.19 -13.24
CA GLU A 122 0.73 7.25 -14.07
C GLU A 122 -0.43 6.78 -14.96
N ARG A 123 -0.43 5.51 -15.37
CA ARG A 123 -1.55 4.93 -16.14
C ARG A 123 -2.79 4.74 -15.28
N MET A 124 -2.65 4.27 -14.05
CA MET A 124 -3.79 4.16 -13.13
C MET A 124 -4.32 5.54 -12.77
N GLU A 125 -3.45 6.50 -12.52
CA GLU A 125 -3.85 7.90 -12.27
C GLU A 125 -4.55 8.54 -13.46
N GLN A 126 -4.13 8.21 -14.69
CA GLN A 126 -4.84 8.66 -15.89
C GLN A 126 -6.26 8.09 -15.93
N TRP A 127 -6.40 6.78 -15.68
CA TRP A 127 -7.72 6.16 -15.58
C TRP A 127 -8.57 6.84 -14.50
N VAL A 128 -8.02 7.13 -13.32
CA VAL A 128 -8.73 7.85 -12.25
C VAL A 128 -9.19 9.24 -12.73
N ARG A 129 -8.31 10.02 -13.36
CA ARG A 129 -8.66 11.37 -13.88
C ARG A 129 -9.82 11.33 -14.86
N GLU A 130 -9.85 10.34 -15.74
CA GLU A 130 -10.91 10.16 -16.74
C GLU A 130 -12.21 9.67 -16.08
N ALA A 131 -12.11 8.69 -15.18
CA ALA A 131 -13.24 8.14 -14.46
C ALA A 131 -13.90 9.15 -13.49
N VAL A 132 -13.16 10.06 -12.90
CA VAL A 132 -13.72 11.16 -12.08
C VAL A 132 -14.59 12.08 -12.91
N GLN A 133 -14.23 12.32 -14.18
CA GLN A 133 -15.00 13.21 -15.07
C GLN A 133 -16.27 12.54 -15.60
N LEU A 134 -16.21 11.25 -15.90
CA LEU A 134 -17.28 10.47 -16.52
C LEU A 134 -17.36 9.08 -15.92
N PRO A 135 -17.81 8.94 -14.65
CA PRO A 135 -17.80 7.66 -13.94
C PRO A 135 -18.61 6.57 -14.66
N GLU A 136 -19.70 6.97 -15.34
CA GLU A 136 -20.56 6.07 -16.07
C GLU A 136 -19.89 5.48 -17.35
N LYS A 137 -18.75 6.02 -17.75
CA LYS A 137 -17.94 5.53 -18.89
C LYS A 137 -16.64 4.89 -18.45
N ALA A 138 -16.37 4.84 -17.14
CA ALA A 138 -15.15 4.25 -16.63
C ALA A 138 -15.09 2.76 -17.00
N ASP A 139 -14.02 2.36 -17.70
CA ASP A 139 -13.81 0.98 -18.14
C ASP A 139 -12.87 0.25 -17.19
N SER A 140 -13.40 -0.72 -16.47
CA SER A 140 -12.60 -1.57 -15.58
C SER A 140 -11.55 -2.40 -16.32
N ILE A 141 -11.74 -2.68 -17.62
CA ILE A 141 -10.75 -3.42 -18.43
C ILE A 141 -9.48 -2.59 -18.59
N GLU A 142 -9.61 -1.28 -18.80
CA GLU A 142 -8.45 -0.37 -18.89
C GLU A 142 -7.70 -0.29 -17.56
N LEU A 143 -8.42 -0.24 -16.43
CA LEU A 143 -7.81 -0.28 -15.10
C LEU A 143 -7.05 -1.61 -14.89
N ILE A 144 -7.67 -2.74 -15.20
CA ILE A 144 -7.05 -4.06 -15.09
C ILE A 144 -5.78 -4.13 -15.95
N ALA A 145 -5.83 -3.65 -17.19
CA ALA A 145 -4.67 -3.63 -18.07
C ALA A 145 -3.53 -2.76 -17.51
N ALA A 146 -3.84 -1.63 -16.89
CA ALA A 146 -2.84 -0.81 -16.19
C ALA A 146 -2.23 -1.54 -14.99
N MET A 147 -3.05 -2.24 -14.20
CA MET A 147 -2.62 -3.04 -13.05
C MET A 147 -1.71 -4.20 -13.48
N GLU A 148 -2.03 -4.89 -14.57
CA GLU A 148 -1.22 -5.99 -15.09
C GLU A 148 0.20 -5.55 -15.46
N VAL A 149 0.33 -4.37 -16.07
CA VAL A 149 1.64 -3.78 -16.37
C VAL A 149 2.38 -3.40 -15.09
N MET A 150 1.67 -2.90 -14.08
CA MET A 150 2.26 -2.44 -12.83
C MET A 150 2.64 -3.60 -11.89
N ALA A 151 1.88 -4.67 -11.84
CA ALA A 151 2.05 -5.76 -10.88
C ALA A 151 3.48 -6.34 -10.80
N PRO A 152 4.15 -6.72 -11.91
CA PRO A 152 5.51 -7.23 -11.85
C PRO A 152 6.52 -6.17 -11.38
N VAL A 153 6.31 -4.89 -11.73
CA VAL A 153 7.18 -3.78 -11.33
C VAL A 153 7.02 -3.50 -9.83
N LEU A 154 5.78 -3.43 -9.33
CA LEU A 154 5.47 -3.24 -7.94
C LEU A 154 6.08 -4.35 -7.07
N ARG A 155 5.90 -5.61 -7.48
CA ARG A 155 6.47 -6.77 -6.78
C ARG A 155 8.00 -6.72 -6.75
N ALA A 156 8.64 -6.47 -7.89
CA ALA A 156 10.09 -6.42 -7.98
C ALA A 156 10.66 -5.28 -7.12
N ASN A 157 10.03 -4.09 -7.16
CA ASN A 157 10.43 -2.93 -6.37
C ASN A 157 10.38 -3.24 -4.87
N MET A 158 9.24 -3.73 -4.37
CA MET A 158 9.06 -4.03 -2.95
C MET A 158 9.97 -5.17 -2.48
N HIS A 159 10.13 -6.23 -3.28
CA HIS A 159 11.03 -7.34 -2.94
C HIS A 159 12.51 -6.90 -2.82
N GLU A 160 12.99 -6.11 -3.75
CA GLU A 160 14.36 -5.62 -3.73
C GLU A 160 14.62 -4.66 -2.56
N GLN A 161 13.66 -3.83 -2.20
CA GLN A 161 13.79 -2.95 -1.03
C GLN A 161 13.94 -3.77 0.25
N VAL A 162 13.10 -4.77 0.47
CA VAL A 162 13.19 -5.69 1.62
C VAL A 162 14.55 -6.34 1.71
N LYS A 163 15.08 -6.81 0.58
CA LYS A 163 16.37 -7.49 0.51
C LYS A 163 17.54 -6.56 0.86
N HIS A 164 17.52 -5.33 0.37
CA HIS A 164 18.62 -4.38 0.56
C HIS A 164 18.55 -3.61 1.88
N MET A 165 17.34 -3.40 2.42
CA MET A 165 17.13 -2.73 3.69
C MET A 165 16.83 -3.71 4.84
N SER A 166 17.54 -4.85 4.86
CA SER A 166 17.41 -5.81 5.97
C SER A 166 17.88 -5.18 7.31
N PRO A 167 17.39 -5.66 8.48
CA PRO A 167 17.80 -5.12 9.77
C PRO A 167 19.31 -5.13 9.96
N SER A 168 20.00 -6.18 9.54
CA SER A 168 21.45 -6.31 9.63
C SER A 168 22.18 -5.28 8.74
N ALA A 169 21.66 -5.04 7.53
CA ALA A 169 22.21 -4.01 6.64
C ALA A 169 22.05 -2.61 7.25
N LEU A 170 20.86 -2.28 7.74
CA LEU A 170 20.59 -1.00 8.39
C LEU A 170 21.42 -0.79 9.66
N GLN A 171 21.58 -1.84 10.48
CA GLN A 171 22.41 -1.80 11.70
C GLN A 171 23.89 -1.54 11.42
N SER A 172 24.37 -1.96 10.27
CA SER A 172 25.78 -1.77 9.90
C SER A 172 26.10 -0.32 9.52
N VAL A 173 25.07 0.50 9.21
CA VAL A 173 25.26 1.85 8.62
C VAL A 173 24.62 2.98 9.43
N LEU A 174 23.62 2.71 10.26
CA LEU A 174 22.93 3.71 11.08
C LEU A 174 22.82 3.25 12.54
N SER A 175 23.02 4.19 13.46
CA SER A 175 22.65 3.99 14.86
C SER A 175 21.12 4.01 15.03
N GLY A 176 20.63 3.46 16.15
CA GLY A 176 19.19 3.45 16.43
C GLY A 176 18.55 4.86 16.50
N PRO A 177 19.19 5.90 17.08
CA PRO A 177 18.69 7.26 17.01
C PRO A 177 18.61 7.83 15.59
N GLU A 178 19.66 7.63 14.76
CA GLU A 178 19.68 8.09 13.37
C GLU A 178 18.58 7.45 12.54
N LEU A 179 18.37 6.16 12.73
CA LEU A 179 17.31 5.43 12.05
C LEU A 179 15.90 5.95 12.42
N ARG A 180 15.67 6.23 13.71
CA ARG A 180 14.41 6.85 14.15
C ARG A 180 14.21 8.24 13.57
N ALA A 181 15.28 9.05 13.52
CA ALA A 181 15.21 10.37 12.91
C ALA A 181 14.83 10.28 11.43
N LEU A 182 15.44 9.35 10.69
CA LEU A 182 15.13 9.11 9.27
C LEU A 182 13.67 8.69 9.05
N VAL A 183 13.15 7.75 9.84
CA VAL A 183 11.75 7.32 9.77
C VAL A 183 10.79 8.45 10.09
N ASN A 184 11.08 9.24 11.13
CA ASN A 184 10.24 10.37 11.50
C ASN A 184 10.24 11.47 10.43
N GLU A 185 11.38 11.70 9.77
CA GLU A 185 11.50 12.65 8.66
C GLU A 185 10.64 12.20 7.47
N ASP A 186 10.69 10.91 7.12
CA ASP A 186 9.88 10.34 6.04
C ASP A 186 8.38 10.40 6.35
N ILE A 187 7.97 9.98 7.55
CA ILE A 187 6.56 10.06 7.99
C ILE A 187 6.08 11.52 7.98
N ALA A 188 6.88 12.46 8.45
CA ALA A 188 6.52 13.88 8.45
C ALA A 188 6.38 14.41 7.02
N TRP A 189 7.28 14.01 6.12
CA TRP A 189 7.22 14.41 4.72
C TRP A 189 5.95 13.85 4.04
N ILE A 190 5.64 12.56 4.22
CA ILE A 190 4.44 11.93 3.69
C ILE A 190 3.19 12.64 4.24
N ALA A 191 3.12 12.89 5.54
CA ALA A 191 1.97 13.55 6.17
C ALA A 191 1.74 14.97 5.62
N GLN A 192 2.81 15.72 5.36
CA GLN A 192 2.73 17.08 4.79
C GLN A 192 2.30 17.11 3.32
N ASN A 193 2.52 16.01 2.59
CA ASN A 193 2.27 15.93 1.16
C ASN A 193 1.06 15.08 0.78
N SER A 194 0.35 14.47 1.76
CA SER A 194 -0.81 13.62 1.55
C SER A 194 -2.11 14.29 1.96
N ARG A 195 -3.20 13.90 1.32
CA ARG A 195 -4.56 14.22 1.81
C ARG A 195 -4.88 13.33 3.01
N MET A 196 -4.71 13.87 4.21
CA MET A 196 -4.80 13.10 5.45
C MET A 196 -6.17 12.44 5.66
N GLU A 197 -7.24 13.02 5.09
CA GLU A 197 -8.59 12.47 5.10
C GLU A 197 -8.73 11.14 4.34
N TYR A 198 -7.81 10.84 3.43
CA TYR A 198 -7.71 9.55 2.75
C TYR A 198 -6.53 8.72 3.25
N PHE A 199 -5.38 9.35 3.52
CA PHE A 199 -4.17 8.65 3.88
C PHE A 199 -4.29 7.89 5.22
N LEU A 200 -4.83 8.52 6.27
CA LEU A 200 -4.99 7.87 7.57
C LEU A 200 -5.97 6.68 7.53
N PRO A 201 -7.19 6.83 6.99
CA PRO A 201 -8.07 5.69 6.78
C PRO A 201 -7.42 4.58 5.94
N PHE A 202 -6.72 4.95 4.86
CA PHE A 202 -6.04 3.97 4.01
C PHE A 202 -5.06 3.11 4.81
N LEU A 203 -4.15 3.72 5.57
CA LEU A 203 -3.18 2.96 6.36
C LEU A 203 -3.85 1.97 7.33
N VAL A 204 -4.87 2.43 8.06
CA VAL A 204 -5.51 1.63 9.10
C VAL A 204 -6.39 0.52 8.52
N LEU A 205 -7.14 0.82 7.48
CA LEU A 205 -8.10 -0.12 6.88
C LEU A 205 -7.43 -1.17 5.96
N HIS A 206 -6.13 -0.99 5.63
CA HIS A 206 -5.35 -1.99 4.88
C HIS A 206 -4.31 -2.70 5.74
N HIS A 207 -4.26 -2.39 7.04
CA HIS A 207 -3.35 -3.06 7.95
C HIS A 207 -4.03 -4.27 8.62
N ASP A 208 -3.41 -5.44 8.52
CA ASP A 208 -3.81 -6.63 9.28
C ASP A 208 -3.28 -6.54 10.72
N ARG A 209 -4.13 -6.16 11.66
CA ARG A 209 -3.77 -6.02 13.08
C ARG A 209 -3.26 -7.30 13.72
N ARG A 210 -3.56 -8.47 13.15
CA ARG A 210 -3.04 -9.75 13.64
C ARG A 210 -1.53 -9.86 13.46
N THR A 211 -0.96 -9.14 12.48
CA THR A 211 0.48 -9.13 12.22
C THR A 211 1.22 -8.15 13.15
N ASN A 212 0.62 -7.01 13.45
CA ASN A 212 1.14 -6.06 14.44
C ASN A 212 0.03 -5.12 14.94
N GLU A 213 -0.44 -5.35 16.15
CA GLU A 213 -1.51 -4.55 16.76
C GLU A 213 -1.11 -3.08 17.01
N ALA A 214 0.18 -2.81 17.19
CA ALA A 214 0.68 -1.48 17.52
C ALA A 214 0.93 -0.59 16.30
N TRP A 215 0.90 -1.11 15.08
CA TRP A 215 1.08 -0.32 13.87
C TRP A 215 -0.31 0.19 13.36
N PRO A 216 -0.40 1.40 12.81
CA PRO A 216 0.64 2.37 12.47
C PRO A 216 1.12 3.29 13.60
N GLY A 217 0.76 3.07 14.84
CA GLY A 217 1.27 3.87 15.97
C GLY A 217 0.92 5.35 15.87
N LEU A 218 -0.33 5.65 15.49
CA LEU A 218 -0.80 7.01 15.27
C LEU A 218 -0.81 7.83 16.58
N PRO A 219 -0.54 9.15 16.50
CA PRO A 219 -0.79 10.07 17.61
C PRO A 219 -2.27 10.05 18.05
N ASP A 220 -2.52 10.43 19.32
CA ASP A 220 -3.88 10.44 19.87
C ASP A 220 -4.86 11.29 19.05
N GLU A 221 -4.40 12.45 18.56
CA GLU A 221 -5.22 13.32 17.71
C GLU A 221 -5.66 12.63 16.41
N ALA A 222 -4.75 11.89 15.77
CA ALA A 222 -5.05 11.15 14.55
C ALA A 222 -5.99 9.96 14.84
N ASN A 223 -5.76 9.23 15.94
CA ASN A 223 -6.65 8.16 16.37
C ASN A 223 -8.06 8.67 16.69
N ASN A 224 -8.17 9.83 17.31
CA ASN A 224 -9.49 10.43 17.64
C ASN A 224 -10.22 10.94 16.40
N ALA A 225 -9.51 11.43 15.38
CA ALA A 225 -10.11 11.90 14.13
C ALA A 225 -10.52 10.76 13.18
N LEU A 226 -9.90 9.60 13.30
CA LEU A 226 -10.05 8.49 12.34
C LEU A 226 -11.50 8.03 12.13
N PRO A 227 -12.38 7.87 13.15
CA PRO A 227 -13.77 7.48 12.94
C PRO A 227 -14.55 8.48 12.07
N GLU A 228 -14.32 9.79 12.24
CA GLU A 228 -14.98 10.82 11.43
C GLU A 228 -14.45 10.83 10.00
N LEU A 229 -13.13 10.65 9.80
CA LEU A 229 -12.52 10.56 8.48
C LEU A 229 -13.04 9.36 7.70
N VAL A 230 -13.19 8.20 8.34
CA VAL A 230 -13.77 7.01 7.70
C VAL A 230 -15.24 7.23 7.39
N ALA A 231 -16.03 7.80 8.32
CA ALA A 231 -17.45 8.05 8.12
C ALA A 231 -17.72 9.04 6.97
N ALA A 232 -16.87 10.04 6.79
CA ALA A 232 -16.98 11.04 5.72
C ALA A 232 -16.88 10.44 4.29
N ASN A 233 -16.26 9.28 4.15
CA ASN A 233 -16.07 8.57 2.90
C ASN A 233 -16.39 7.07 3.03
N SER A 234 -17.38 6.70 3.86
CA SER A 234 -17.68 5.31 4.23
C SER A 234 -17.84 4.39 3.02
N GLU A 235 -18.56 4.82 1.99
CA GLU A 235 -18.81 4.04 0.78
C GLU A 235 -17.51 3.77 -0.04
N CYS A 236 -16.52 4.65 0.06
CA CYS A 236 -15.19 4.42 -0.51
C CYS A 236 -14.48 3.31 0.27
N TRP A 237 -14.59 3.31 1.60
CA TRP A 237 -13.90 2.35 2.45
C TRP A 237 -14.58 0.98 2.55
N ASP A 238 -15.77 0.80 1.96
CA ASP A 238 -16.40 -0.51 1.80
C ASP A 238 -15.56 -1.45 0.90
N TYR A 239 -14.66 -0.88 0.09
CA TYR A 239 -13.69 -1.66 -0.70
C TYR A 239 -12.44 -2.07 0.08
N ALA A 240 -12.19 -1.51 1.25
CA ALA A 240 -11.01 -1.85 2.05
C ALA A 240 -11.08 -3.28 2.62
N PRO A 241 -9.94 -3.96 2.84
CA PRO A 241 -9.95 -5.34 3.34
C PRO A 241 -10.39 -5.47 4.79
N PHE A 242 -10.24 -4.41 5.59
CA PHE A 242 -10.58 -4.42 7.02
C PHE A 242 -11.42 -3.20 7.39
N ASN A 243 -12.23 -3.34 8.43
CA ASN A 243 -12.90 -2.22 9.08
C ASN A 243 -12.02 -1.60 10.19
N LEU A 244 -12.52 -0.52 10.84
CA LEU A 244 -11.82 0.15 11.94
C LEU A 244 -11.48 -0.75 13.13
N SER A 245 -12.23 -1.84 13.32
CA SER A 245 -11.94 -2.83 14.37
C SER A 245 -10.89 -3.87 13.93
N GLY A 246 -10.38 -3.79 12.69
CA GLY A 246 -9.44 -4.76 12.13
C GLY A 246 -10.11 -6.08 11.73
N GLN A 247 -11.44 -6.12 11.61
CA GLN A 247 -12.15 -7.29 11.13
C GLN A 247 -12.18 -7.28 9.60
N PRO A 248 -12.01 -8.43 8.93
CA PRO A 248 -12.13 -8.52 7.48
C PRO A 248 -13.49 -8.03 6.98
N GLN A 249 -13.48 -7.30 5.87
CA GLN A 249 -14.66 -6.91 5.09
C GLN A 249 -14.78 -7.84 3.88
N HIS A 250 -16.02 -8.11 3.44
CA HIS A 250 -16.31 -9.09 2.37
C HIS A 250 -16.40 -8.44 1.00
#